data_4ca9efa47f69ec2d761f5006d3b2ea26
#
_entry.id   4ca9efa47f69ec2d761f5006d3b2ea26
#
_cell.length_a   1.000
_cell.length_b   1.000
_cell.length_c   1.000
_cell.angle_alpha   90.00
_cell.angle_beta   90.00
_cell.angle_gamma   90.00
#
_symmetry.space_group_name_H-M   'P 1'
#
loop_
_entity.id
_entity.type
_entity.pdbx_description
1 polymer ?
#
loop_
_entity_poly.entity_id
_entity_poly.type
_entity_poly.pdbx_seq_one_letter_code
_entity_poly.pdbx_strand_id
1 'polypeptide(L)'
;MNFLKAKSSYEKAAKVQNWMGDRLCEKIPANKFFDQVFEFGCAQGEFTRKLKKKIIFKKYILNDILDYKSQDKVEIFDMNDIAQYPLSTQKFDLIASNATLQWLNFKKILPTLANMLDTKGILLLSTFGEKNLEQITKSTGFSLKYLSLFEIKKILQEHFFEILIEEDFITLEFESPLEVFRHLKLSGVNSLGHHTLTKTFLKDYEKKFQNKLTYHPIFIYVKKV
;
A
#
# COMPACT_ATOMS: atom_id res chain seq x y z
N MET A 1 28.25 -7.05 -13.33
CA MET A 1 27.02 -6.66 -12.62
C MET A 1 26.33 -7.94 -12.15
N ASN A 2 26.17 -8.15 -10.83
CA ASN A 2 25.78 -9.47 -10.30
C ASN A 2 24.24 -9.56 -10.28
N PHE A 3 23.64 -10.11 -11.34
CA PHE A 3 22.19 -10.26 -11.54
C PHE A 3 21.47 -10.98 -10.38
N LEU A 4 22.14 -11.89 -9.70
CA LEU A 4 21.60 -12.62 -8.55
C LEU A 4 21.40 -11.72 -7.32
N LYS A 5 22.29 -10.74 -7.08
CA LYS A 5 22.12 -9.78 -5.97
C LYS A 5 21.00 -8.76 -6.20
N ALA A 6 20.81 -8.31 -7.46
CA ALA A 6 19.70 -7.42 -7.80
C ALA A 6 18.33 -8.12 -7.67
N LYS A 7 18.27 -9.41 -7.98
CA LYS A 7 17.05 -10.22 -7.82
C LYS A 7 16.63 -10.36 -6.35
N SER A 8 17.57 -10.58 -5.44
CA SER A 8 17.27 -10.74 -4.00
C SER A 8 16.71 -9.45 -3.35
N SER A 9 17.18 -8.27 -3.77
CA SER A 9 16.69 -7.01 -3.22
C SER A 9 15.29 -6.64 -3.75
N TYR A 10 14.99 -6.94 -5.02
CA TYR A 10 13.64 -6.82 -5.59
C TYR A 10 12.65 -7.77 -4.91
N GLU A 11 13.06 -9.02 -4.68
CA GLU A 11 12.23 -10.00 -3.95
C GLU A 11 11.96 -9.57 -2.50
N LYS A 12 12.90 -8.89 -1.82
CA LYS A 12 12.68 -8.35 -0.47
C LYS A 12 11.71 -7.15 -0.48
N ALA A 13 11.75 -6.27 -1.48
CA ALA A 13 10.83 -5.15 -1.62
C ALA A 13 9.39 -5.63 -1.85
N ALA A 14 9.23 -6.57 -2.77
CA ALA A 14 7.95 -7.22 -3.02
C ALA A 14 7.43 -8.01 -1.81
N LYS A 15 8.32 -8.55 -0.94
CA LYS A 15 7.94 -9.33 0.24
C LYS A 15 7.09 -8.54 1.23
N VAL A 16 7.43 -7.29 1.54
CA VAL A 16 6.64 -6.50 2.50
C VAL A 16 5.24 -6.24 1.96
N GLN A 17 5.11 -5.77 0.73
CA GLN A 17 3.81 -5.53 0.11
C GLN A 17 3.02 -6.83 -0.09
N ASN A 18 3.70 -7.93 -0.45
CA ASN A 18 3.09 -9.25 -0.55
C ASN A 18 2.54 -9.74 0.80
N TRP A 19 3.32 -9.60 1.86
CA TRP A 19 2.89 -9.92 3.21
C TRP A 19 1.71 -9.04 3.64
N MET A 20 1.73 -7.73 3.33
CA MET A 20 0.59 -6.84 3.60
C MET A 20 -0.67 -7.33 2.89
N GLY A 21 -0.55 -7.76 1.64
CA GLY A 21 -1.67 -8.35 0.89
C GLY A 21 -2.21 -9.63 1.52
N ASP A 22 -1.34 -10.50 2.06
CA ASP A 22 -1.77 -11.71 2.80
C ASP A 22 -2.53 -11.34 4.06
N ARG A 23 -2.01 -10.39 4.86
CA ARG A 23 -2.68 -9.88 6.06
C ARG A 23 -4.04 -9.25 5.77
N LEU A 24 -4.18 -8.52 4.66
CA LEU A 24 -5.49 -8.02 4.22
C LEU A 24 -6.45 -9.16 3.89
N CYS A 25 -5.99 -10.17 3.13
CA CYS A 25 -6.83 -11.32 2.79
C CYS A 25 -7.30 -12.12 4.02
N GLU A 26 -6.54 -12.13 5.11
CA GLU A 26 -6.95 -12.78 6.37
C GLU A 26 -8.18 -12.13 7.02
N LYS A 27 -8.41 -10.83 6.76
CA LYS A 27 -9.59 -10.10 7.28
C LYS A 27 -10.90 -10.51 6.61
N ILE A 28 -10.84 -11.20 5.47
CA ILE A 28 -12.02 -11.65 4.74
C ILE A 28 -12.16 -13.15 4.91
N PRO A 29 -13.35 -13.68 5.29
CA PRO A 29 -13.61 -15.10 5.30
C PRO A 29 -13.38 -15.73 3.92
N ALA A 30 -12.81 -16.94 3.90
CA ALA A 30 -12.61 -17.67 2.64
C ALA A 30 -13.97 -17.94 1.97
N ASN A 31 -13.98 -17.85 0.63
CA ASN A 31 -15.15 -18.06 -0.21
C ASN A 31 -16.35 -17.14 0.10
N LYS A 32 -16.11 -16.00 0.78
CA LYS A 32 -17.15 -14.99 0.93
C LYS A 32 -17.52 -14.44 -0.46
N PHE A 33 -18.83 -14.41 -0.73
CA PHE A 33 -19.37 -13.89 -1.99
C PHE A 33 -19.50 -12.37 -1.95
N PHE A 34 -19.13 -11.72 -3.06
CA PHE A 34 -19.32 -10.30 -3.34
C PHE A 34 -19.91 -10.14 -4.75
N ASP A 35 -20.95 -9.36 -4.90
CA ASP A 35 -21.53 -9.08 -6.22
C ASP A 35 -20.58 -8.19 -7.05
N GLN A 36 -20.11 -7.10 -6.46
CA GLN A 36 -19.20 -6.15 -7.09
C GLN A 36 -17.99 -5.82 -6.23
N VAL A 37 -16.79 -6.03 -6.78
CA VAL A 37 -15.50 -5.73 -6.15
C VAL A 37 -14.80 -4.63 -6.94
N PHE A 38 -14.28 -3.64 -6.23
CA PHE A 38 -13.40 -2.61 -6.79
C PHE A 38 -12.04 -2.66 -6.09
N GLU A 39 -10.97 -2.83 -6.86
CA GLU A 39 -9.60 -2.74 -6.37
C GLU A 39 -8.89 -1.58 -7.07
N PHE A 40 -8.28 -0.68 -6.31
CA PHE A 40 -7.47 0.40 -6.86
C PHE A 40 -6.00 0.28 -6.48
N GLY A 41 -5.13 0.78 -7.37
CA GLY A 41 -3.68 0.63 -7.24
C GLY A 41 -3.23 -0.82 -7.41
N CYS A 42 -3.79 -1.52 -8.40
CA CYS A 42 -3.56 -2.96 -8.58
C CYS A 42 -2.15 -3.31 -9.06
N ALA A 43 -1.39 -2.35 -9.60
CA ALA A 43 -0.05 -2.53 -10.16
C ALA A 43 0.03 -3.77 -11.08
N GLN A 44 0.96 -4.68 -10.80
CA GLN A 44 1.12 -5.94 -11.56
C GLN A 44 0.18 -7.07 -11.10
N GLY A 45 -0.82 -6.77 -10.26
CA GLY A 45 -1.86 -7.70 -9.85
C GLY A 45 -1.46 -8.72 -8.78
N GLU A 46 -0.41 -8.46 -7.99
CA GLU A 46 0.00 -9.38 -6.93
C GLU A 46 -1.11 -9.55 -5.87
N PHE A 47 -1.65 -8.45 -5.37
CA PHE A 47 -2.74 -8.47 -4.41
C PHE A 47 -4.05 -8.96 -5.07
N THR A 48 -4.31 -8.53 -6.30
CA THR A 48 -5.46 -8.99 -7.12
C THR A 48 -5.54 -10.51 -7.17
N ARG A 49 -4.41 -11.19 -7.48
CA ARG A 49 -4.37 -12.66 -7.55
C ARG A 49 -4.68 -13.32 -6.21
N LYS A 50 -4.20 -12.73 -5.10
CA LYS A 50 -4.47 -13.24 -3.75
C LYS A 50 -5.94 -13.08 -3.37
N LEU A 51 -6.48 -11.88 -3.60
CA LEU A 51 -7.86 -11.58 -3.26
C LEU A 51 -8.85 -12.39 -4.10
N LYS A 52 -8.62 -12.50 -5.42
CA LYS A 52 -9.43 -13.35 -6.32
C LYS A 52 -9.43 -14.83 -5.92
N LYS A 53 -8.34 -15.36 -5.35
CA LYS A 53 -8.28 -16.73 -4.80
C LYS A 53 -9.02 -16.89 -3.48
N LYS A 54 -9.17 -15.81 -2.72
CA LYS A 54 -9.75 -15.82 -1.38
C LYS A 54 -11.27 -15.71 -1.39
N ILE A 55 -11.85 -14.98 -2.37
CA ILE A 55 -13.26 -14.62 -2.42
C ILE A 55 -13.95 -15.21 -3.66
N ILE A 56 -15.29 -15.22 -3.62
CA ILE A 56 -16.14 -15.48 -4.80
C ILE A 56 -16.73 -14.13 -5.22
N PHE A 57 -16.73 -13.81 -6.50
CA PHE A 57 -17.24 -12.53 -7.00
C PHE A 57 -17.94 -12.69 -8.34
N LYS A 58 -18.87 -11.77 -8.65
CA LYS A 58 -19.53 -11.71 -9.95
C LYS A 58 -18.84 -10.70 -10.87
N LYS A 59 -18.52 -9.51 -10.37
CA LYS A 59 -17.81 -8.48 -11.12
C LYS A 59 -16.61 -7.97 -10.32
N TYR A 60 -15.46 -7.85 -10.99
CA TYR A 60 -14.23 -7.33 -10.39
C TYR A 60 -13.66 -6.23 -11.28
N ILE A 61 -13.58 -5.01 -10.75
CA ILE A 61 -13.07 -3.83 -11.45
C ILE A 61 -11.72 -3.47 -10.85
N LEU A 62 -10.74 -3.25 -11.72
CA LEU A 62 -9.38 -2.83 -11.37
C LEU A 62 -9.13 -1.39 -11.79
N ASN A 63 -8.35 -0.67 -11.00
CA ASN A 63 -7.82 0.63 -11.35
C ASN A 63 -6.32 0.71 -11.03
N ASP A 64 -5.61 1.44 -11.86
CA ASP A 64 -4.26 1.94 -11.57
C ASP A 64 -4.03 3.26 -12.33
N ILE A 65 -3.02 4.03 -11.94
CA ILE A 65 -2.59 5.22 -12.64
C ILE A 65 -1.75 4.87 -13.89
N LEU A 66 -1.12 3.69 -13.89
CA LEU A 66 -0.26 3.19 -14.97
C LEU A 66 -0.84 1.94 -15.61
N ASP A 67 -0.67 1.84 -16.93
CA ASP A 67 -0.95 0.61 -17.67
C ASP A 67 0.22 -0.37 -17.56
N TYR A 68 0.09 -1.36 -16.68
CA TYR A 68 1.05 -2.45 -16.54
C TYR A 68 0.86 -3.59 -17.55
N LYS A 69 0.01 -3.40 -18.57
CA LYS A 69 -0.34 -4.43 -19.58
C LYS A 69 -0.82 -5.73 -18.93
N SER A 70 -1.65 -5.59 -17.91
CA SER A 70 -2.30 -6.71 -17.23
C SER A 70 -3.16 -7.52 -18.20
N GLN A 71 -3.35 -8.83 -17.93
CA GLN A 71 -4.34 -9.64 -18.64
C GLN A 71 -5.78 -9.25 -18.27
N ASP A 72 -5.98 -8.73 -17.08
CA ASP A 72 -7.25 -8.17 -16.65
C ASP A 72 -7.43 -6.75 -17.22
N LYS A 73 -8.68 -6.38 -17.53
CA LYS A 73 -9.01 -4.99 -17.88
C LYS A 73 -8.84 -4.08 -16.67
N VAL A 74 -8.00 -3.06 -16.81
CA VAL A 74 -7.72 -2.06 -15.79
C VAL A 74 -8.23 -0.70 -16.27
N GLU A 75 -8.99 -0.01 -15.44
CA GLU A 75 -9.39 1.39 -15.66
C GLU A 75 -8.21 2.30 -15.28
N ILE A 76 -7.67 3.04 -16.26
CA ILE A 76 -6.44 3.83 -16.09
C ILE A 76 -6.78 5.28 -15.78
N PHE A 77 -6.63 5.66 -14.49
CA PHE A 77 -6.80 7.05 -14.03
C PHE A 77 -6.22 7.24 -12.62
N ASP A 78 -5.95 8.51 -12.27
CA ASP A 78 -5.52 8.88 -10.90
C ASP A 78 -6.69 8.78 -9.92
N MET A 79 -6.56 7.93 -8.91
CA MET A 79 -7.57 7.79 -7.85
C MET A 79 -7.86 9.08 -7.08
N ASN A 80 -6.97 10.05 -7.09
CA ASN A 80 -7.27 11.37 -6.52
C ASN A 80 -8.41 12.09 -7.23
N ASP A 81 -8.74 11.68 -8.45
CA ASP A 81 -9.79 12.26 -9.28
C ASP A 81 -11.02 11.35 -9.45
N ILE A 82 -11.13 10.28 -8.65
CA ILE A 82 -12.21 9.28 -8.73
C ILE A 82 -13.61 9.90 -8.82
N ALA A 83 -13.87 11.02 -8.13
CA ALA A 83 -15.15 11.70 -8.14
C ALA A 83 -15.58 12.20 -9.54
N GLN A 84 -14.63 12.35 -10.47
CA GLN A 84 -14.89 12.81 -11.84
C GLN A 84 -15.19 11.67 -12.82
N TYR A 85 -14.99 10.42 -12.39
CA TYR A 85 -15.16 9.25 -13.25
C TYR A 85 -16.53 8.60 -13.04
N PRO A 86 -17.15 8.04 -14.10
CA PRO A 86 -18.45 7.36 -13.99
C PRO A 86 -18.47 6.22 -12.97
N LEU A 87 -17.31 5.66 -12.67
CA LEU A 87 -17.13 4.62 -11.66
C LEU A 87 -17.58 5.06 -10.26
N SER A 88 -17.46 6.36 -9.94
CA SER A 88 -17.86 6.94 -8.64
C SER A 88 -19.35 6.82 -8.32
N THR A 89 -20.19 6.58 -9.33
CA THR A 89 -21.65 6.40 -9.16
C THR A 89 -22.04 4.93 -8.96
N GLN A 90 -21.12 3.98 -9.15
CA GLN A 90 -21.38 2.55 -8.96
C GLN A 90 -21.30 2.17 -7.48
N LYS A 91 -21.96 1.06 -7.12
CA LYS A 91 -21.94 0.50 -5.76
C LYS A 91 -21.10 -0.77 -5.72
N PHE A 92 -20.40 -0.97 -4.60
CA PHE A 92 -19.49 -2.08 -4.39
C PHE A 92 -19.68 -2.70 -3.02
N ASP A 93 -19.71 -4.02 -2.96
CA ASP A 93 -19.73 -4.78 -1.69
C ASP A 93 -18.34 -4.83 -1.05
N LEU A 94 -17.29 -4.73 -1.89
CA LEU A 94 -15.91 -4.68 -1.44
C LEU A 94 -15.14 -3.63 -2.24
N ILE A 95 -14.52 -2.70 -1.53
CA ILE A 95 -13.49 -1.81 -2.09
C ILE A 95 -12.17 -2.16 -1.40
N ALA A 96 -11.15 -2.52 -2.19
CA ALA A 96 -9.88 -3.00 -1.67
C ALA A 96 -8.69 -2.25 -2.28
N SER A 97 -7.61 -2.12 -1.50
CA SER A 97 -6.34 -1.61 -2.00
C SER A 97 -5.18 -2.01 -1.08
N ASN A 98 -4.06 -2.40 -1.65
CA ASN A 98 -2.87 -2.77 -0.92
C ASN A 98 -1.70 -1.81 -1.20
N ALA A 99 -1.18 -1.18 -0.15
CA ALA A 99 0.01 -0.32 -0.19
C ALA A 99 -0.04 0.80 -1.27
N THR A 100 -1.20 1.41 -1.47
CA THR A 100 -1.40 2.50 -2.45
C THR A 100 -1.76 3.83 -1.78
N LEU A 101 -2.47 3.77 -0.65
CA LEU A 101 -3.08 4.93 -0.01
C LEU A 101 -2.08 6.05 0.35
N GLN A 102 -0.81 5.72 0.62
CA GLN A 102 0.25 6.69 0.91
C GLN A 102 0.57 7.64 -0.25
N TRP A 103 0.12 7.33 -1.47
CA TRP A 103 0.29 8.15 -2.67
C TRP A 103 -0.91 9.05 -2.95
N LEU A 104 -1.99 8.90 -2.17
CA LEU A 104 -3.29 9.52 -2.40
C LEU A 104 -3.61 10.55 -1.32
N ASN A 105 -4.43 11.54 -1.67
CA ASN A 105 -5.05 12.41 -0.67
C ASN A 105 -6.26 11.69 -0.06
N PHE A 106 -6.02 10.92 0.99
CA PHE A 106 -7.05 10.09 1.62
C PHE A 106 -8.29 10.87 2.03
N LYS A 107 -8.09 12.04 2.61
CA LYS A 107 -9.21 12.92 3.01
C LYS A 107 -10.06 13.37 1.82
N LYS A 108 -9.44 13.57 0.65
CA LYS A 108 -10.16 13.96 -0.59
C LYS A 108 -10.99 12.82 -1.16
N ILE A 109 -10.43 11.59 -1.19
CA ILE A 109 -11.07 10.46 -1.87
C ILE A 109 -12.07 9.70 -1.00
N LEU A 110 -11.92 9.74 0.33
CA LEU A 110 -12.74 8.93 1.25
C LEU A 110 -14.24 9.19 1.15
N PRO A 111 -14.75 10.44 1.01
CA PRO A 111 -16.17 10.68 0.83
C PRO A 111 -16.75 9.95 -0.39
N THR A 112 -16.00 9.94 -1.50
CA THR A 112 -16.41 9.23 -2.71
C THR A 112 -16.39 7.71 -2.49
N LEU A 113 -15.32 7.17 -1.89
CA LEU A 113 -15.26 5.74 -1.56
C LEU A 113 -16.39 5.30 -0.62
N ALA A 114 -16.72 6.12 0.39
CA ALA A 114 -17.83 5.86 1.30
C ALA A 114 -19.19 5.86 0.56
N ASN A 115 -19.36 6.76 -0.42
CA ASN A 115 -20.56 6.77 -1.27
C ASN A 115 -20.61 5.56 -2.21
N MET A 116 -19.46 5.12 -2.75
CA MET A 116 -19.37 3.95 -3.62
C MET A 116 -19.59 2.63 -2.86
N LEU A 117 -19.37 2.59 -1.56
CA LEU A 117 -19.65 1.41 -0.75
C LEU A 117 -21.16 1.20 -0.62
N ASP A 118 -21.61 -0.03 -0.86
CA ASP A 118 -22.99 -0.44 -0.62
C ASP A 118 -23.28 -0.60 0.88
N THR A 119 -24.56 -0.73 1.27
CA THR A 119 -24.95 -1.10 2.64
C THR A 119 -24.33 -2.44 3.00
N LYS A 120 -23.70 -2.53 4.18
CA LYS A 120 -22.90 -3.68 4.64
C LYS A 120 -21.65 -3.96 3.81
N GLY A 121 -21.29 -3.09 2.86
CA GLY A 121 -20.06 -3.16 2.07
C GLY A 121 -18.81 -3.00 2.95
N ILE A 122 -17.70 -3.52 2.48
CA ILE A 122 -16.42 -3.55 3.18
C ILE A 122 -15.41 -2.66 2.45
N LEU A 123 -14.72 -1.81 3.21
CA LEU A 123 -13.52 -1.10 2.78
C LEU A 123 -12.31 -1.79 3.41
N LEU A 124 -11.42 -2.34 2.56
CA LEU A 124 -10.26 -3.15 2.95
C LEU A 124 -8.99 -2.52 2.39
N LEU A 125 -8.23 -1.80 3.21
CA LEU A 125 -7.09 -1.03 2.76
C LEU A 125 -5.84 -1.35 3.57
N SER A 126 -4.67 -1.24 2.94
CA SER A 126 -3.41 -1.10 3.65
C SER A 126 -2.62 0.11 3.18
N THR A 127 -1.81 0.64 4.08
CA THR A 127 -0.90 1.75 3.83
C THR A 127 0.31 1.66 4.74
N PHE A 128 1.17 2.68 4.67
CA PHE A 128 2.26 2.85 5.63
C PHE A 128 1.99 4.04 6.54
N GLY A 129 2.40 3.91 7.80
CA GLY A 129 2.24 4.92 8.84
C GLY A 129 3.47 5.82 8.98
N GLU A 130 3.37 6.79 9.90
CA GLU A 130 4.35 7.87 10.10
C GLU A 130 5.77 7.41 10.44
N LYS A 131 5.94 6.20 11.02
CA LYS A 131 7.24 5.61 11.36
C LYS A 131 7.84 4.77 10.22
N ASN A 132 7.19 4.76 9.04
CA ASN A 132 7.70 4.01 7.90
C ASN A 132 9.04 4.55 7.42
N LEU A 133 10.02 3.66 7.27
CA LEU A 133 11.38 4.00 6.81
C LEU A 133 12.05 5.10 7.66
N GLU A 134 11.82 5.09 8.96
CA GLU A 134 12.32 6.11 9.89
C GLU A 134 13.85 6.29 9.81
N GLN A 135 14.59 5.21 9.57
CA GLN A 135 16.05 5.25 9.39
C GLN A 135 16.45 6.13 8.20
N ILE A 136 15.66 6.07 7.11
CA ILE A 136 15.89 6.87 5.92
C ILE A 136 15.62 8.34 6.21
N THR A 137 14.48 8.62 6.83
CA THR A 137 14.12 10.00 7.23
C THR A 137 15.19 10.61 8.13
N LYS A 138 15.69 9.85 9.14
CA LYS A 138 16.73 10.31 10.06
C LYS A 138 18.10 10.47 9.41
N SER A 139 18.41 9.75 8.33
CA SER A 139 19.71 9.82 7.67
C SER A 139 19.77 10.82 6.52
N THR A 140 18.66 11.01 5.80
CA THR A 140 18.59 11.83 4.58
C THR A 140 17.81 13.13 4.74
N GLY A 141 16.95 13.23 5.77
CA GLY A 141 15.98 14.31 5.93
C GLY A 141 14.77 14.21 5.00
N PHE A 142 14.69 13.17 4.15
CA PHE A 142 13.59 12.98 3.19
C PHE A 142 12.63 11.89 3.65
N SER A 143 11.34 12.13 3.51
CA SER A 143 10.26 11.18 3.76
C SER A 143 9.06 11.48 2.88
N LEU A 144 8.27 10.48 2.56
CA LEU A 144 6.89 10.71 2.18
C LEU A 144 6.12 11.22 3.39
N LYS A 145 5.10 12.02 3.14
CA LYS A 145 4.20 12.47 4.20
C LYS A 145 3.19 11.36 4.53
N TYR A 146 3.61 10.45 5.39
CA TYR A 146 2.72 9.39 5.89
C TYR A 146 1.74 9.97 6.93
N LEU A 147 0.50 9.47 6.92
CA LEU A 147 -0.48 9.77 7.96
C LEU A 147 -0.19 8.94 9.21
N SER A 148 -0.39 9.56 10.37
CA SER A 148 -0.40 8.85 11.64
C SER A 148 -1.66 7.99 11.78
N LEU A 149 -1.61 7.00 12.66
CA LEU A 149 -2.79 6.18 13.00
C LEU A 149 -3.96 7.05 13.47
N PHE A 150 -3.67 8.09 14.24
CA PHE A 150 -4.67 9.03 14.73
C PHE A 150 -5.34 9.81 13.59
N GLU A 151 -4.57 10.32 12.63
CA GLU A 151 -5.09 11.04 11.47
C GLU A 151 -5.96 10.13 10.60
N ILE A 152 -5.50 8.89 10.33
CA ILE A 152 -6.28 7.90 9.58
C ILE A 152 -7.61 7.62 10.27
N LYS A 153 -7.59 7.36 11.58
CA LYS A 153 -8.78 7.10 12.37
C LYS A 153 -9.76 8.27 12.33
N LYS A 154 -9.25 9.50 12.52
CA LYS A 154 -10.06 10.71 12.46
C LYS A 154 -10.75 10.89 11.11
N ILE A 155 -10.02 10.69 10.01
CA ILE A 155 -10.58 10.78 8.65
C ILE A 155 -11.68 9.73 8.45
N LEU A 156 -11.46 8.48 8.88
CA LEU A 156 -12.44 7.41 8.74
C LEU A 156 -13.71 7.65 9.56
N GLN A 157 -13.59 8.20 10.76
CA GLN A 157 -14.70 8.48 11.67
C GLN A 157 -15.66 9.56 11.14
N GLU A 158 -15.26 10.35 10.14
CA GLU A 158 -16.16 11.29 9.45
C GLU A 158 -17.25 10.56 8.62
N HIS A 159 -17.05 9.27 8.29
CA HIS A 159 -17.92 8.51 7.38
C HIS A 159 -18.36 7.14 7.89
N PHE A 160 -17.68 6.60 8.91
CA PHE A 160 -17.88 5.22 9.37
C PHE A 160 -17.87 5.11 10.88
N PHE A 161 -18.64 4.15 11.41
CA PHE A 161 -18.74 3.85 12.84
C PHE A 161 -17.96 2.57 13.20
N GLU A 162 -18.04 1.52 12.39
CA GLU A 162 -17.33 0.26 12.61
C GLU A 162 -15.99 0.29 11.89
N ILE A 163 -14.92 0.62 12.64
CA ILE A 163 -13.58 0.79 12.12
C ILE A 163 -12.63 -0.11 12.91
N LEU A 164 -11.96 -1.04 12.24
CA LEU A 164 -10.83 -1.80 12.77
C LEU A 164 -9.56 -1.31 12.08
N ILE A 165 -8.60 -0.81 12.85
CA ILE A 165 -7.29 -0.42 12.36
C ILE A 165 -6.24 -1.18 13.17
N GLU A 166 -5.30 -1.79 12.47
CA GLU A 166 -4.15 -2.47 13.05
C GLU A 166 -2.86 -1.90 12.46
N GLU A 167 -1.81 -1.88 13.25
CA GLU A 167 -0.46 -1.52 12.79
C GLU A 167 0.53 -2.64 13.10
N ASP A 168 1.61 -2.69 12.34
CA ASP A 168 2.70 -3.64 12.55
C ASP A 168 4.05 -2.99 12.22
N PHE A 169 5.16 -3.63 12.62
CA PHE A 169 6.51 -3.19 12.32
C PHE A 169 7.32 -4.35 11.77
N ILE A 170 7.84 -4.17 10.55
CA ILE A 170 8.67 -5.17 9.87
C ILE A 170 10.07 -4.59 9.70
N THR A 171 11.06 -5.17 10.37
CA THR A 171 12.46 -4.77 10.21
C THR A 171 13.17 -5.75 9.29
N LEU A 172 13.72 -5.24 8.20
CA LEU A 172 14.60 -5.96 7.30
C LEU A 172 16.04 -5.67 7.66
N GLU A 173 16.89 -6.68 7.59
CA GLU A 173 18.34 -6.59 7.77
C GLU A 173 19.05 -6.83 6.45
N PHE A 174 20.11 -6.08 6.20
CA PHE A 174 20.90 -6.13 4.96
C PHE A 174 22.38 -6.35 5.28
N GLU A 175 23.11 -6.95 4.35
CA GLU A 175 24.54 -7.18 4.51
C GLU A 175 25.37 -5.89 4.49
N SER A 176 24.84 -4.83 3.87
CA SER A 176 25.51 -3.54 3.76
C SER A 176 24.53 -2.38 3.62
N PRO A 177 24.94 -1.14 3.97
CA PRO A 177 24.09 0.03 3.77
C PRO A 177 23.78 0.27 2.27
N LEU A 178 24.68 -0.09 1.37
CA LEU A 178 24.43 0.02 -0.07
C LEU A 178 23.25 -0.85 -0.52
N GLU A 179 23.07 -2.02 0.09
CA GLU A 179 21.92 -2.88 -0.20
C GLU A 179 20.62 -2.31 0.31
N VAL A 180 20.61 -1.61 1.45
CA VAL A 180 19.43 -0.85 1.94
C VAL A 180 18.96 0.14 0.88
N PHE A 181 19.87 0.96 0.34
CA PHE A 181 19.52 1.98 -0.66
C PHE A 181 19.16 1.40 -2.03
N ARG A 182 19.76 0.26 -2.41
CA ARG A 182 19.33 -0.49 -3.61
C ARG A 182 17.92 -1.04 -3.46
N HIS A 183 17.60 -1.59 -2.30
CA HIS A 183 16.27 -2.10 -1.98
C HIS A 183 15.21 -0.98 -2.06
N LEU A 184 15.48 0.19 -1.48
CA LEU A 184 14.58 1.36 -1.58
C LEU A 184 14.33 1.78 -3.03
N LYS A 185 15.37 1.85 -3.85
CA LYS A 185 15.24 2.17 -5.27
C LYS A 185 14.35 1.17 -6.01
N LEU A 186 14.43 -0.12 -5.66
CA LEU A 186 13.64 -1.18 -6.27
C LEU A 186 12.20 -1.25 -5.74
N SER A 187 11.97 -0.80 -4.50
CA SER A 187 10.63 -0.76 -3.90
C SER A 187 9.75 0.39 -4.40
N GLY A 188 10.24 1.20 -5.34
CA GLY A 188 9.51 2.35 -5.87
C GLY A 188 9.53 3.58 -4.95
N VAL A 189 10.18 3.52 -3.79
CA VAL A 189 10.40 4.68 -2.92
C VAL A 189 11.54 5.53 -3.51
N ASN A 190 11.28 6.15 -4.66
CA ASN A 190 12.25 6.99 -5.38
C ASN A 190 12.50 8.35 -4.72
N SER A 191 11.86 8.66 -3.59
CA SER A 191 11.92 9.96 -2.91
C SER A 191 13.11 10.11 -1.96
N LEU A 192 14.25 9.47 -2.26
CA LEU A 192 15.49 9.71 -1.51
C LEU A 192 16.11 11.09 -1.80
N GLY A 193 15.43 11.93 -2.61
CA GLY A 193 16.03 13.17 -3.13
C GLY A 193 17.29 12.88 -3.94
N HIS A 194 18.03 13.92 -4.30
CA HIS A 194 19.35 13.80 -4.94
C HIS A 194 20.46 13.54 -3.91
N HIS A 195 20.24 12.64 -2.94
CA HIS A 195 21.27 12.33 -1.95
C HIS A 195 22.38 11.50 -2.59
N THR A 196 23.61 12.04 -2.58
CA THR A 196 24.78 11.30 -3.04
C THR A 196 25.22 10.30 -1.98
N LEU A 197 25.18 9.02 -2.31
CA LEU A 197 25.63 7.94 -1.40
C LEU A 197 27.17 7.95 -1.31
N THR A 198 27.74 8.85 -0.52
CA THR A 198 29.19 8.89 -0.26
C THR A 198 29.62 7.75 0.67
N LYS A 199 30.94 7.40 0.65
CA LYS A 199 31.47 6.39 1.56
C LYS A 199 31.24 6.75 3.04
N THR A 200 31.38 8.03 3.39
CA THR A 200 31.15 8.54 4.75
C THR A 200 29.70 8.34 5.14
N PHE A 201 28.74 8.78 4.31
CA PHE A 201 27.31 8.61 4.55
C PHE A 201 26.92 7.14 4.77
N LEU A 202 27.43 6.22 3.96
CA LEU A 202 27.16 4.79 4.11
C LEU A 202 27.72 4.22 5.43
N LYS A 203 28.94 4.62 5.84
CA LYS A 203 29.52 4.24 7.13
C LYS A 203 28.70 4.79 8.32
N ASP A 204 28.22 6.02 8.22
CA ASP A 204 27.40 6.64 9.26
C ASP A 204 26.04 5.94 9.38
N TYR A 205 25.45 5.55 8.25
CA TYR A 205 24.20 4.76 8.23
C TYR A 205 24.41 3.40 8.92
N GLU A 206 25.46 2.68 8.57
CA GLU A 206 25.81 1.37 9.14
C GLU A 206 26.03 1.48 10.66
N LYS A 207 26.83 2.45 11.10
CA LYS A 207 27.10 2.70 12.53
C LYS A 207 25.82 3.01 13.31
N LYS A 208 24.90 3.80 12.73
CA LYS A 208 23.69 4.30 13.41
C LYS A 208 22.54 3.30 13.39
N PHE A 209 22.39 2.57 12.28
CA PHE A 209 21.18 1.75 12.02
C PHE A 209 21.49 0.26 11.78
N GLN A 210 22.77 -0.16 11.82
CA GLN A 210 23.17 -1.57 11.65
C GLN A 210 22.60 -2.20 10.37
N ASN A 211 22.54 -1.44 9.28
CA ASN A 211 21.97 -1.86 7.99
C ASN A 211 20.51 -2.34 8.08
N LYS A 212 19.75 -1.87 9.08
CA LYS A 212 18.35 -2.18 9.27
C LYS A 212 17.46 -1.15 8.58
N LEU A 213 16.28 -1.62 8.15
CA LEU A 213 15.24 -0.80 7.55
C LEU A 213 13.88 -1.26 8.08
N THR A 214 13.14 -0.36 8.72
CA THR A 214 11.84 -0.69 9.34
C THR A 214 10.71 -0.14 8.52
N TYR A 215 9.77 -1.00 8.16
CA TYR A 215 8.47 -0.66 7.60
C TYR A 215 7.43 -0.58 8.70
N HIS A 216 6.44 0.30 8.52
CA HIS A 216 5.32 0.50 9.43
C HIS A 216 4.00 0.33 8.68
N PRO A 217 3.57 -0.91 8.38
CA PRO A 217 2.28 -1.20 7.77
C PRO A 217 1.11 -0.83 8.67
N ILE A 218 0.06 -0.29 8.07
CA ILE A 218 -1.25 -0.05 8.69
C ILE A 218 -2.31 -0.77 7.86
N PHE A 219 -3.20 -1.49 8.53
CA PHE A 219 -4.32 -2.22 7.95
C PHE A 219 -5.63 -1.62 8.41
N ILE A 220 -6.52 -1.38 7.46
CA ILE A 220 -7.81 -0.74 7.68
C ILE A 220 -8.91 -1.69 7.19
N TYR A 221 -9.80 -2.05 8.07
CA TYR A 221 -11.02 -2.78 7.77
C TYR A 221 -12.20 -1.97 8.28
N VAL A 222 -13.09 -1.61 7.39
CA VAL A 222 -14.30 -0.86 7.71
C VAL A 222 -15.49 -1.61 7.16
N LYS A 223 -16.56 -1.70 7.93
CA LYS A 223 -17.85 -2.19 7.45
C LYS A 223 -18.86 -1.05 7.49
N LYS A 224 -19.49 -0.79 6.36
CA LYS A 224 -20.56 0.19 6.27
C LYS A 224 -21.83 -0.39 6.89
N VAL A 225 -22.44 0.34 7.80
CA VAL A 225 -23.73 -0.02 8.46
C VAL A 225 -24.90 0.38 7.59
#